data_29e09db890ce86eaeab0dbe036087a89
#
_entry.id   29e09db890ce86eaeab0dbe036087a89
#
_cell.length_a   1.000
_cell.length_b   1.000
_cell.length_c   1.000
_cell.angle_alpha   90.00
_cell.angle_beta   90.00
_cell.angle_gamma   90.00
#
_symmetry.space_group_name_H-M   'P 1'
#
loop_
_entity.id
_entity.type
_entity.pdbx_description
1 polymer ?
#
loop_
_entity_poly.entity_id
_entity_poly.type
_entity_poly.pdbx_seq_one_letter_code
_entity_poly.pdbx_strand_id
1 'polypeptide(L)'
;RLEDILAKIEEVGDELALVLFGGVNYYTGQVFDMKTITEAGHKVGAIVGFDLAHAAGNIKLELHDWNVDFAAWCSYKYMNSGPGNASGCFVHEKHHHADLPRFAGWWGHNKERRFKMEPNFDPIIGADGWQVSNLPVLSLAPYLASVELFAKVGMEKLIKKRNQLTAYLEFILHEIDNEIDGTEFEIITPSNQEERACQLSVFLHCQCRNLFDYLMANCVIKDWREPNVIRLAPAPFYCSYEDMYHFGQILKEGIK
;
A
#
# COMPACT_ATOMS: atom_id res chain seq x y z
N ARG A 1 15.38 4.45 6.74
CA ARG A 1 14.81 5.49 7.63
C ARG A 1 14.49 6.73 6.82
N LEU A 2 13.63 7.60 7.32
CA LEU A 2 13.27 8.84 6.62
C LEU A 2 14.50 9.72 6.38
N GLU A 3 15.37 9.85 7.37
CA GLU A 3 16.59 10.65 7.29
C GLU A 3 17.52 10.19 6.16
N ASP A 4 17.62 8.88 5.94
CA ASP A 4 18.44 8.32 4.86
C ASP A 4 17.88 8.66 3.48
N ILE A 5 16.53 8.67 3.34
CA ILE A 5 15.86 9.06 2.10
C ILE A 5 16.10 10.54 1.82
N LEU A 6 15.91 11.40 2.82
CA LEU A 6 16.09 12.84 2.69
C LEU A 6 17.56 13.20 2.36
N ALA A 7 18.50 12.56 3.06
CA ALA A 7 19.94 12.74 2.80
C ALA A 7 20.31 12.32 1.37
N LYS A 8 19.71 11.22 0.86
CA LYS A 8 19.97 10.77 -0.52
C LYS A 8 19.39 11.72 -1.56
N ILE A 9 18.21 12.28 -1.34
CA ILE A 9 17.62 13.30 -2.21
C ILE A 9 18.53 14.54 -2.26
N GLU A 10 19.00 15.00 -1.10
CA GLU A 10 19.89 16.17 -1.00
C GLU A 10 21.27 15.89 -1.65
N GLU A 11 21.83 14.70 -1.46
CA GLU A 11 23.11 14.26 -2.08
C GLU A 11 23.06 14.30 -3.61
N VAL A 12 21.96 13.79 -4.21
CA VAL A 12 21.79 13.78 -5.67
C VAL A 12 21.51 15.19 -6.22
N GLY A 13 20.78 16.00 -5.45
CA GLY A 13 20.54 17.41 -5.76
C GLY A 13 19.84 17.63 -7.11
N ASP A 14 20.33 18.57 -7.89
CA ASP A 14 19.75 19.00 -9.18
C ASP A 14 19.87 17.97 -10.32
N GLU A 15 20.64 16.91 -10.14
CA GLU A 15 20.67 15.78 -11.07
C GLU A 15 19.47 14.83 -10.90
N LEU A 16 18.69 14.97 -9.80
CA LEU A 16 17.55 14.12 -9.51
C LEU A 16 16.31 14.53 -10.33
N ALA A 17 15.98 13.74 -11.35
CA ALA A 17 14.81 13.99 -12.19
C ALA A 17 13.49 13.49 -11.57
N LEU A 18 13.52 12.36 -10.84
CA LEU A 18 12.35 11.68 -10.33
C LEU A 18 12.62 11.02 -8.97
N VAL A 19 11.73 11.26 -8.01
CA VAL A 19 11.57 10.43 -6.82
C VAL A 19 10.38 9.51 -7.04
N LEU A 20 10.60 8.21 -7.18
CA LEU A 20 9.53 7.20 -7.20
C LEU A 20 9.71 6.28 -6.00
N PHE A 21 8.80 6.36 -5.03
CA PHE A 21 8.93 5.67 -3.76
C PHE A 21 7.64 4.93 -3.36
N GLY A 22 7.75 3.92 -2.49
CA GLY A 22 6.57 3.25 -1.93
C GLY A 22 5.93 4.08 -0.82
N GLY A 23 4.61 4.19 -0.77
CA GLY A 23 3.93 4.81 0.38
C GLY A 23 3.96 3.94 1.64
N VAL A 24 3.94 2.62 1.45
CA VAL A 24 4.12 1.60 2.51
C VAL A 24 5.07 0.54 2.00
N ASN A 25 6.08 0.22 2.78
CA ASN A 25 7.03 -0.84 2.44
C ASN A 25 6.36 -2.21 2.53
N TYR A 26 6.38 -2.97 1.44
CA TYR A 26 5.73 -4.28 1.37
C TYR A 26 6.39 -5.33 2.27
N TYR A 27 7.67 -5.19 2.59
CA TYR A 27 8.43 -6.16 3.39
C TYR A 27 8.28 -5.90 4.88
N THR A 28 8.54 -4.66 5.33
CA THR A 28 8.49 -4.29 6.75
C THR A 28 7.12 -3.82 7.23
N GLY A 29 6.22 -3.40 6.34
CA GLY A 29 4.97 -2.74 6.71
C GLY A 29 5.11 -1.27 7.12
N GLN A 30 6.32 -0.70 7.01
CA GLN A 30 6.60 0.70 7.35
C GLN A 30 5.86 1.67 6.44
N VAL A 31 5.19 2.65 7.03
CA VAL A 31 4.62 3.82 6.35
C VAL A 31 5.69 4.91 6.25
N PHE A 32 5.83 5.49 5.06
CA PHE A 32 6.75 6.60 4.85
C PHE A 32 6.02 7.95 4.90
N ASP A 33 6.69 8.98 5.41
CA ASP A 33 6.20 10.36 5.37
C ASP A 33 6.28 10.91 3.93
N MET A 34 5.23 10.64 3.15
CA MET A 34 5.14 11.03 1.75
C MET A 34 5.14 12.55 1.57
N LYS A 35 4.59 13.30 2.53
CA LYS A 35 4.60 14.76 2.49
C LYS A 35 6.03 15.29 2.54
N THR A 36 6.79 14.89 3.54
CA THR A 36 8.18 15.34 3.72
C THR A 36 9.07 14.89 2.55
N ILE A 37 8.89 13.67 2.03
CA ILE A 37 9.60 13.19 0.84
C ILE A 37 9.26 14.04 -0.39
N THR A 38 7.98 14.41 -0.56
CA THR A 38 7.54 15.26 -1.68
C THR A 38 8.18 16.65 -1.60
N GLU A 39 8.14 17.27 -0.43
CA GLU A 39 8.77 18.57 -0.20
C GLU A 39 10.28 18.56 -0.49
N ALA A 40 10.98 17.51 -0.05
CA ALA A 40 12.40 17.35 -0.31
C ALA A 40 12.72 17.15 -1.81
N GLY A 41 11.95 16.31 -2.51
CA GLY A 41 12.11 16.10 -3.95
C GLY A 41 11.87 17.38 -4.75
N HIS A 42 10.80 18.10 -4.44
CA HIS A 42 10.51 19.38 -5.11
C HIS A 42 11.55 20.46 -4.83
N LYS A 43 12.15 20.47 -3.65
CA LYS A 43 13.23 21.43 -3.31
C LYS A 43 14.44 21.32 -4.22
N VAL A 44 14.73 20.12 -4.73
CA VAL A 44 15.81 19.87 -5.69
C VAL A 44 15.34 19.85 -7.15
N GLY A 45 14.06 20.14 -7.42
CA GLY A 45 13.49 20.22 -8.77
C GLY A 45 13.01 18.89 -9.35
N ALA A 46 12.98 17.82 -8.56
CA ALA A 46 12.52 16.50 -9.00
C ALA A 46 10.98 16.42 -9.08
N ILE A 47 10.47 15.61 -9.98
CA ILE A 47 9.08 15.12 -9.96
C ILE A 47 8.96 14.04 -8.88
N VAL A 48 7.85 14.03 -8.14
CA VAL A 48 7.66 13.07 -7.04
C VAL A 48 6.40 12.24 -7.25
N GLY A 49 6.57 10.93 -7.29
CA GLY A 49 5.48 9.97 -7.43
C GLY A 49 5.57 8.84 -6.41
N PHE A 50 4.41 8.20 -6.14
CA PHE A 50 4.35 7.09 -5.18
C PHE A 50 3.69 5.83 -5.75
N ASP A 51 4.30 4.68 -5.45
CA ASP A 51 3.64 3.38 -5.49
C ASP A 51 2.81 3.20 -4.21
N LEU A 52 1.51 3.23 -4.36
CA LEU A 52 0.56 3.12 -3.25
C LEU A 52 -0.08 1.71 -3.16
N ALA A 53 0.54 0.70 -3.76
CA ALA A 53 0.00 -0.66 -3.79
C ALA A 53 -0.30 -1.23 -2.40
N HIS A 54 0.48 -0.86 -1.37
CA HIS A 54 0.24 -1.24 0.03
C HIS A 54 -0.38 -0.10 0.88
N ALA A 55 -0.56 1.08 0.32
CA ALA A 55 -1.08 2.26 1.00
C ALA A 55 -2.57 2.51 0.74
N ALA A 56 -3.02 2.40 -0.51
CA ALA A 56 -4.42 2.63 -0.89
C ALA A 56 -5.36 1.65 -0.17
N GLY A 57 -6.36 2.19 0.54
CA GLY A 57 -7.29 1.42 1.38
C GLY A 57 -6.74 0.99 2.75
N ASN A 58 -5.49 1.32 3.07
CA ASN A 58 -4.79 0.92 4.29
C ASN A 58 -4.42 2.10 5.20
N ILE A 59 -4.05 3.23 4.61
CA ILE A 59 -3.71 4.47 5.32
C ILE A 59 -4.51 5.65 4.77
N LYS A 60 -4.52 6.76 5.51
CA LYS A 60 -5.04 8.03 5.00
C LYS A 60 -4.09 8.59 3.95
N LEU A 61 -4.62 9.03 2.82
CA LEU A 61 -3.88 9.64 1.72
C LEU A 61 -4.42 11.04 1.47
N GLU A 62 -3.55 12.03 1.44
CA GLU A 62 -3.85 13.43 1.15
C GLU A 62 -2.95 13.94 0.01
N LEU A 63 -2.94 13.18 -1.11
CA LEU A 63 -1.99 13.35 -2.22
C LEU A 63 -2.00 14.77 -2.81
N HIS A 64 -3.20 15.38 -2.91
CA HIS A 64 -3.34 16.73 -3.39
C HIS A 64 -2.69 17.72 -2.40
N ASP A 65 -3.04 17.63 -1.12
CA ASP A 65 -2.55 18.55 -0.10
C ASP A 65 -1.05 18.37 0.20
N TRP A 66 -0.53 17.19 -0.06
CA TRP A 66 0.92 16.90 -0.02
C TRP A 66 1.64 17.32 -1.30
N ASN A 67 0.92 17.86 -2.29
CA ASN A 67 1.46 18.30 -3.59
C ASN A 67 2.19 17.20 -4.38
N VAL A 68 1.79 15.92 -4.21
CA VAL A 68 2.36 14.79 -4.94
C VAL A 68 2.06 14.95 -6.43
N ASP A 69 3.04 14.69 -7.32
CA ASP A 69 2.84 14.87 -8.76
C ASP A 69 1.95 13.78 -9.35
N PHE A 70 2.24 12.52 -9.02
CA PHE A 70 1.42 11.37 -9.43
C PHE A 70 1.52 10.23 -8.43
N ALA A 71 0.57 9.32 -8.50
CA ALA A 71 0.63 8.06 -7.76
C ALA A 71 -0.11 6.96 -8.51
N ALA A 72 0.24 5.70 -8.24
CA ALA A 72 -0.45 4.55 -8.78
C ALA A 72 -0.63 3.46 -7.71
N TRP A 73 -1.71 2.69 -7.83
CA TRP A 73 -2.00 1.57 -6.92
C TRP A 73 -2.75 0.45 -7.59
N CYS A 74 -2.57 -0.77 -7.10
CA CYS A 74 -3.45 -1.87 -7.40
C CYS A 74 -4.67 -1.87 -6.45
N SER A 75 -5.83 -2.24 -6.96
CA SER A 75 -7.07 -2.28 -6.15
C SER A 75 -7.31 -3.61 -5.43
N TYR A 76 -6.64 -4.68 -5.84
CA TYR A 76 -6.88 -6.04 -5.35
C TYR A 76 -6.23 -6.36 -4.00
N LYS A 77 -5.42 -5.45 -3.44
CA LYS A 77 -4.84 -5.60 -2.09
C LYS A 77 -5.79 -5.00 -1.04
N TYR A 78 -5.40 -3.94 -0.38
CA TYR A 78 -6.16 -3.36 0.73
C TYR A 78 -7.45 -2.65 0.32
N MET A 79 -7.64 -2.36 -0.96
CA MET A 79 -8.94 -1.89 -1.47
C MET A 79 -9.93 -3.02 -1.77
N ASN A 80 -9.55 -4.28 -1.59
CA ASN A 80 -10.43 -5.46 -1.58
C ASN A 80 -11.29 -5.64 -2.86
N SER A 81 -10.81 -5.21 -4.00
CA SER A 81 -11.57 -5.27 -5.25
C SER A 81 -11.68 -6.65 -5.89
N GLY A 82 -10.98 -7.64 -5.33
CA GLY A 82 -10.86 -8.98 -5.89
C GLY A 82 -9.66 -9.15 -6.85
N PRO A 83 -9.22 -10.40 -7.07
CA PRO A 83 -8.02 -10.69 -7.86
C PRO A 83 -8.17 -10.27 -9.31
N GLY A 84 -7.06 -9.80 -9.90
CA GLY A 84 -7.01 -9.40 -11.31
C GLY A 84 -7.78 -8.12 -11.66
N ASN A 85 -8.15 -7.33 -10.68
CA ASN A 85 -8.91 -6.10 -10.91
C ASN A 85 -8.04 -4.94 -11.39
N ALA A 86 -8.72 -3.91 -11.94
CA ALA A 86 -8.09 -2.71 -12.46
C ALA A 86 -7.36 -1.91 -11.36
N SER A 87 -6.30 -1.24 -11.78
CA SER A 87 -5.53 -0.32 -10.95
C SER A 87 -6.13 1.09 -10.95
N GLY A 88 -5.67 1.95 -10.05
CA GLY A 88 -5.98 3.36 -10.02
C GLY A 88 -4.71 4.20 -10.13
N CYS A 89 -4.87 5.45 -10.55
CA CYS A 89 -3.81 6.43 -10.55
C CYS A 89 -4.34 7.81 -10.12
N PHE A 90 -3.41 8.62 -9.66
CA PHE A 90 -3.60 10.04 -9.35
C PHE A 90 -2.62 10.85 -10.19
N VAL A 91 -3.08 11.97 -10.73
CA VAL A 91 -2.26 12.99 -11.37
C VAL A 91 -2.69 14.33 -10.81
N HIS A 92 -1.75 15.07 -10.23
CA HIS A 92 -2.05 16.35 -9.60
C HIS A 92 -2.54 17.38 -10.63
N GLU A 93 -3.47 18.24 -10.23
CA GLU A 93 -4.08 19.24 -11.11
C GLU A 93 -3.08 20.21 -11.74
N LYS A 94 -1.93 20.48 -11.10
CA LYS A 94 -0.84 21.29 -11.66
C LYS A 94 -0.32 20.77 -13.01
N HIS A 95 -0.56 19.49 -13.31
CA HIS A 95 -0.15 18.82 -14.56
C HIS A 95 -1.27 18.68 -15.59
N HIS A 96 -2.49 19.14 -15.29
CA HIS A 96 -3.67 18.94 -16.15
C HIS A 96 -3.51 19.55 -17.54
N HIS A 97 -2.81 20.68 -17.65
CA HIS A 97 -2.60 21.39 -18.90
C HIS A 97 -1.16 21.32 -19.42
N ALA A 98 -0.31 20.51 -18.78
CA ALA A 98 1.06 20.35 -19.21
C ALA A 98 1.15 19.46 -20.46
N ASP A 99 1.92 19.91 -21.46
CA ASP A 99 2.24 19.13 -22.64
C ASP A 99 3.35 18.13 -22.30
N LEU A 100 2.96 17.02 -21.70
CA LEU A 100 3.87 15.97 -21.25
C LEU A 100 3.87 14.81 -22.25
N PRO A 101 5.05 14.20 -22.50
CA PRO A 101 5.13 12.96 -23.26
C PRO A 101 4.28 11.86 -22.62
N ARG A 102 3.36 11.26 -23.39
CA ARG A 102 2.53 10.17 -22.92
C ARG A 102 2.21 9.16 -24.01
N PHE A 103 1.87 7.95 -23.63
CA PHE A 103 1.29 6.99 -24.58
C PHE A 103 -0.14 7.43 -24.89
N ALA A 104 -0.36 7.85 -26.13
CA ALA A 104 -1.67 8.30 -26.60
C ALA A 104 -2.60 7.09 -26.80
N GLY A 105 -3.53 6.93 -25.88
CA GLY A 105 -4.55 5.89 -25.95
C GLY A 105 -5.91 6.48 -26.30
N TRP A 106 -6.68 5.78 -27.15
CA TRP A 106 -7.96 6.29 -27.63
C TRP A 106 -8.98 6.54 -26.51
N TRP A 107 -8.88 5.84 -25.37
CA TRP A 107 -9.79 6.05 -24.24
C TRP A 107 -9.51 7.35 -23.49
N GLY A 108 -8.25 7.76 -23.41
CA GLY A 108 -7.83 9.06 -22.87
C GLY A 108 -8.06 10.23 -23.82
N HIS A 109 -8.49 9.97 -25.06
CA HIS A 109 -8.82 11.02 -26.01
C HIS A 109 -10.17 11.67 -25.70
N ASN A 110 -10.34 12.93 -26.05
CA ASN A 110 -11.57 13.72 -25.89
C ASN A 110 -12.79 12.92 -26.33
N LYS A 111 -13.80 12.79 -25.44
CA LYS A 111 -14.97 11.91 -25.64
C LYS A 111 -15.82 12.28 -26.87
N GLU A 112 -15.89 13.57 -27.22
CA GLU A 112 -16.67 14.05 -28.35
C GLU A 112 -15.95 13.84 -29.70
N ARG A 113 -14.62 13.70 -29.66
CA ARG A 113 -13.75 13.64 -30.83
C ARG A 113 -13.18 12.27 -31.14
N ARG A 114 -13.11 11.36 -30.15
CA ARG A 114 -12.42 10.06 -30.28
C ARG A 114 -12.87 9.20 -31.45
N PHE A 115 -14.15 9.29 -31.84
CA PHE A 115 -14.70 8.56 -32.97
C PHE A 115 -14.60 9.29 -34.33
N LYS A 116 -14.08 10.51 -34.35
CA LYS A 116 -13.81 11.25 -35.58
C LYS A 116 -12.50 10.82 -36.24
N MET A 117 -11.68 10.02 -35.55
CA MET A 117 -10.42 9.48 -36.05
C MET A 117 -9.46 10.58 -36.56
N GLU A 118 -9.40 11.69 -35.84
CA GLU A 118 -8.50 12.81 -36.13
C GLU A 118 -7.05 12.39 -35.92
N PRO A 119 -6.07 12.95 -36.65
CA PRO A 119 -4.67 12.51 -36.58
C PRO A 119 -3.96 12.95 -35.29
N ASN A 120 -4.49 13.96 -34.62
CA ASN A 120 -3.87 14.50 -33.39
C ASN A 120 -4.58 13.99 -32.15
N PHE A 121 -3.77 13.68 -31.12
CA PHE A 121 -4.28 13.31 -29.81
C PHE A 121 -4.71 14.56 -29.04
N ASP A 122 -5.98 14.57 -28.58
CA ASP A 122 -6.57 15.61 -27.75
C ASP A 122 -6.95 14.97 -26.40
N PRO A 123 -6.06 15.02 -25.37
CA PRO A 123 -6.28 14.31 -24.12
C PRO A 123 -7.40 14.90 -23.30
N ILE A 124 -8.16 14.04 -22.62
CA ILE A 124 -9.02 14.46 -21.52
C ILE A 124 -8.15 15.08 -20.42
N ILE A 125 -8.64 16.13 -19.79
CA ILE A 125 -7.95 16.79 -18.68
C ILE A 125 -7.90 15.86 -17.46
N GLY A 126 -6.76 15.85 -16.75
CA GLY A 126 -6.57 15.07 -15.55
C GLY A 126 -6.09 13.65 -15.81
N ALA A 127 -6.28 12.78 -14.81
CA ALA A 127 -5.84 11.38 -14.86
C ALA A 127 -6.49 10.58 -15.99
N ASP A 128 -7.72 10.92 -16.38
CA ASP A 128 -8.43 10.29 -17.49
C ASP A 128 -7.65 10.36 -18.81
N GLY A 129 -6.90 11.44 -19.05
CA GLY A 129 -6.08 11.61 -20.24
C GLY A 129 -4.86 10.67 -20.33
N TRP A 130 -4.57 9.94 -19.27
CA TRP A 130 -3.50 8.94 -19.20
C TRP A 130 -4.00 7.51 -19.46
N GLN A 131 -5.31 7.35 -19.63
CA GLN A 131 -5.91 6.05 -19.85
C GLN A 131 -5.73 5.59 -21.29
N VAL A 132 -4.99 4.49 -21.47
CA VAL A 132 -4.64 3.98 -22.81
C VAL A 132 -5.81 3.28 -23.50
N SER A 133 -6.59 2.48 -22.76
CA SER A 133 -7.69 1.67 -23.31
C SER A 133 -8.92 1.73 -22.41
N ASN A 134 -10.02 1.18 -22.87
CA ASN A 134 -11.24 1.06 -22.07
C ASN A 134 -11.07 0.09 -20.90
N LEU A 135 -11.79 0.37 -19.82
CA LEU A 135 -11.73 -0.40 -18.58
C LEU A 135 -12.40 -1.77 -18.76
N PRO A 136 -11.91 -2.81 -18.05
CA PRO A 136 -12.54 -4.13 -18.01
C PRO A 136 -13.81 -4.07 -17.14
N VAL A 137 -14.98 -3.84 -17.77
CA VAL A 137 -16.25 -3.54 -17.10
C VAL A 137 -16.64 -4.59 -16.07
N LEU A 138 -16.47 -5.88 -16.37
CA LEU A 138 -16.87 -6.96 -15.45
C LEU A 138 -16.03 -7.00 -14.17
N SER A 139 -14.72 -6.72 -14.28
CA SER A 139 -13.86 -6.68 -13.10
C SER A 139 -14.04 -5.41 -12.27
N LEU A 140 -14.55 -4.33 -12.85
CA LEU A 140 -14.87 -3.11 -12.11
C LEU A 140 -16.10 -3.23 -11.21
N ALA A 141 -17.03 -4.15 -11.49
CA ALA A 141 -18.22 -4.32 -10.65
C ALA A 141 -17.88 -4.68 -9.19
N PRO A 142 -17.03 -5.69 -8.88
CA PRO A 142 -16.62 -5.93 -7.51
C PRO A 142 -15.77 -4.78 -6.93
N TYR A 143 -15.03 -4.04 -7.75
CA TYR A 143 -14.30 -2.87 -7.27
C TYR A 143 -15.26 -1.75 -6.85
N LEU A 144 -16.31 -1.49 -7.61
CA LEU A 144 -17.36 -0.52 -7.22
C LEU A 144 -17.98 -0.89 -5.88
N ALA A 145 -18.38 -2.15 -5.71
CA ALA A 145 -18.96 -2.63 -4.45
C ALA A 145 -18.01 -2.42 -3.27
N SER A 146 -16.71 -2.67 -3.46
CA SER A 146 -15.71 -2.41 -2.43
C SER A 146 -15.60 -0.92 -2.11
N VAL A 147 -15.47 -0.05 -3.11
CA VAL A 147 -15.36 1.41 -2.91
C VAL A 147 -16.59 1.97 -2.20
N GLU A 148 -17.79 1.48 -2.51
CA GLU A 148 -19.02 1.84 -1.80
C GLU A 148 -18.98 1.47 -0.33
N LEU A 149 -18.39 0.31 0.04
CA LEU A 149 -18.18 -0.08 1.43
C LEU A 149 -17.19 0.87 2.13
N PHE A 150 -16.08 1.22 1.49
CA PHE A 150 -15.14 2.20 2.01
C PHE A 150 -15.79 3.57 2.22
N ALA A 151 -16.57 4.04 1.25
CA ALA A 151 -17.30 5.31 1.36
C ALA A 151 -18.33 5.30 2.49
N LYS A 152 -19.04 4.19 2.69
CA LYS A 152 -20.04 4.02 3.74
C LYS A 152 -19.42 4.01 5.14
N VAL A 153 -18.28 3.35 5.33
CA VAL A 153 -17.61 3.20 6.62
C VAL A 153 -16.74 4.40 6.96
N GLY A 154 -16.00 4.89 5.98
CA GLY A 154 -14.99 5.95 6.10
C GLY A 154 -13.63 5.45 6.59
N MET A 155 -12.56 6.04 6.05
CA MET A 155 -11.18 5.64 6.35
C MET A 155 -10.81 5.82 7.82
N GLU A 156 -11.33 6.84 8.50
CA GLU A 156 -11.03 7.10 9.92
C GLU A 156 -11.43 5.92 10.82
N LYS A 157 -12.62 5.36 10.60
CA LYS A 157 -13.09 4.20 11.38
C LYS A 157 -12.27 2.94 11.08
N LEU A 158 -11.90 2.76 9.80
CA LEU A 158 -11.06 1.64 9.38
C LEU A 158 -9.66 1.73 9.99
N ILE A 159 -9.05 2.91 9.97
CA ILE A 159 -7.75 3.18 10.59
C ILE A 159 -7.81 2.95 12.10
N LYS A 160 -8.86 3.43 12.77
CA LYS A 160 -9.04 3.18 14.21
C LYS A 160 -9.09 1.67 14.52
N LYS A 161 -9.90 0.90 13.78
CA LYS A 161 -9.97 -0.56 13.97
C LYS A 161 -8.64 -1.24 13.62
N ARG A 162 -7.98 -0.82 12.53
CA ARG A 162 -6.64 -1.30 12.14
C ARG A 162 -5.64 -1.14 13.27
N ASN A 163 -5.53 0.06 13.85
CA ASN A 163 -4.60 0.35 14.93
C ASN A 163 -4.86 -0.53 16.15
N GLN A 164 -6.11 -0.76 16.50
CA GLN A 164 -6.49 -1.64 17.60
C GLN A 164 -6.14 -3.12 17.31
N LEU A 165 -6.43 -3.61 16.10
CA LEU A 165 -6.10 -4.98 15.70
C LEU A 165 -4.60 -5.23 15.68
N THR A 166 -3.82 -4.30 15.10
CA THR A 166 -2.35 -4.44 15.05
C THR A 166 -1.71 -4.31 16.43
N ALA A 167 -2.20 -3.42 17.29
CA ALA A 167 -1.72 -3.32 18.67
C ALA A 167 -2.02 -4.60 19.47
N TYR A 168 -3.20 -5.20 19.28
CA TYR A 168 -3.55 -6.45 19.93
C TYR A 168 -2.72 -7.63 19.40
N LEU A 169 -2.51 -7.70 18.10
CA LEU A 169 -1.63 -8.72 17.49
C LEU A 169 -0.18 -8.57 18.00
N GLU A 170 0.34 -7.36 18.05
CA GLU A 170 1.67 -7.09 18.59
C GLU A 170 1.80 -7.51 20.07
N PHE A 171 0.80 -7.20 20.88
CA PHE A 171 0.72 -7.65 22.26
C PHE A 171 0.78 -9.18 22.37
N ILE A 172 -0.03 -9.90 21.56
CA ILE A 172 -0.03 -11.37 21.53
C ILE A 172 1.35 -11.92 21.15
N LEU A 173 2.00 -11.32 20.14
CA LEU A 173 3.33 -11.74 19.71
C LEU A 173 4.36 -11.56 20.83
N HIS A 174 4.36 -10.41 21.52
CA HIS A 174 5.26 -10.18 22.66
C HIS A 174 5.01 -11.11 23.83
N GLU A 175 3.75 -11.41 24.18
CA GLU A 175 3.43 -12.37 25.23
C GLU A 175 3.97 -13.77 24.90
N ILE A 176 3.82 -14.22 23.65
CA ILE A 176 4.34 -15.51 23.21
C ILE A 176 5.87 -15.52 23.25
N ASP A 177 6.53 -14.46 22.74
CA ASP A 177 7.97 -14.33 22.71
C ASP A 177 8.56 -14.38 24.13
N ASN A 178 7.94 -13.68 25.09
CA ASN A 178 8.32 -13.72 26.49
C ASN A 178 8.20 -15.12 27.14
N GLU A 179 7.20 -15.92 26.71
CA GLU A 179 7.01 -17.29 27.23
C GLU A 179 8.03 -18.30 26.70
N ILE A 180 8.65 -18.03 25.56
CA ILE A 180 9.62 -18.92 24.89
C ILE A 180 11.06 -18.41 24.96
N ASP A 181 11.39 -17.60 25.96
CA ASP A 181 12.71 -16.98 26.20
C ASP A 181 13.17 -15.93 25.17
N GLY A 182 12.24 -15.39 24.33
CA GLY A 182 12.48 -14.18 23.55
C GLY A 182 13.48 -14.28 22.39
N THR A 183 13.71 -15.48 21.82
CA THR A 183 14.77 -15.70 20.82
C THR A 183 14.29 -16.23 19.47
N GLU A 184 13.00 -16.53 19.33
CA GLU A 184 12.51 -17.23 18.14
C GLU A 184 12.16 -16.29 16.99
N PHE A 185 11.71 -15.08 17.29
CA PHE A 185 11.33 -14.11 16.26
C PHE A 185 11.50 -12.65 16.69
N GLU A 186 11.50 -11.77 15.69
CA GLU A 186 11.57 -10.31 15.85
C GLU A 186 10.48 -9.65 15.00
N ILE A 187 9.79 -8.65 15.54
CA ILE A 187 8.86 -7.80 14.77
C ILE A 187 9.67 -6.70 14.11
N ILE A 188 9.88 -6.81 12.79
CA ILE A 188 10.64 -5.82 12.00
C ILE A 188 9.81 -4.63 11.52
N THR A 189 8.50 -4.65 11.76
CA THR A 189 7.62 -3.51 11.53
C THR A 189 7.83 -2.46 12.63
N PRO A 190 7.88 -1.16 12.31
CA PRO A 190 7.98 -0.13 13.33
C PRO A 190 6.90 -0.25 14.42
N SER A 191 7.29 -0.10 15.68
CA SER A 191 6.36 -0.14 16.82
C SER A 191 5.47 1.10 16.90
N ASN A 192 5.93 2.25 16.37
CA ASN A 192 5.13 3.46 16.29
C ASN A 192 3.94 3.26 15.34
N GLN A 193 2.72 3.42 15.85
CA GLN A 193 1.48 3.26 15.07
C GLN A 193 1.32 4.24 13.90
N GLU A 194 1.97 5.41 13.96
CA GLU A 194 1.98 6.39 12.87
C GLU A 194 2.91 5.98 11.72
N GLU A 195 3.87 5.10 12.00
CA GLU A 195 4.85 4.62 11.03
C GLU A 195 4.52 3.23 10.47
N ARG A 196 3.32 2.71 10.75
CA ARG A 196 2.88 1.40 10.24
C ARG A 196 1.42 1.39 9.78
N ALA A 197 1.13 0.45 8.91
CA ALA A 197 -0.22 0.17 8.45
C ALA A 197 -0.79 -1.08 9.15
N CYS A 198 -1.62 -1.90 8.49
CA CYS A 198 -2.18 -3.10 9.13
C CYS A 198 -1.22 -4.30 9.15
N GLN A 199 -0.10 -4.25 8.41
CA GLN A 199 0.86 -5.35 8.35
C GLN A 199 1.82 -5.30 9.54
N LEU A 200 2.01 -6.47 10.21
CA LEU A 200 3.15 -6.77 11.06
C LEU A 200 3.99 -7.85 10.37
N SER A 201 5.27 -7.58 10.21
CA SER A 201 6.25 -8.49 9.63
C SER A 201 7.09 -9.09 10.73
N VAL A 202 7.08 -10.40 10.82
CA VAL A 202 7.76 -11.17 11.86
C VAL A 202 8.93 -11.92 11.21
N PHE A 203 10.14 -11.53 11.56
CA PHE A 203 11.36 -12.22 11.15
C PHE A 203 11.61 -13.40 12.08
N LEU A 204 11.81 -14.59 11.53
CA LEU A 204 12.11 -15.81 12.28
C LEU A 204 13.63 -16.02 12.33
N HIS A 205 14.20 -16.15 13.51
CA HIS A 205 15.63 -16.37 13.70
C HIS A 205 16.04 -17.82 13.35
N CYS A 206 15.11 -18.76 13.38
CA CYS A 206 15.29 -20.10 12.89
C CYS A 206 14.91 -20.21 11.40
N GLN A 207 15.40 -21.21 10.69
CA GLN A 207 14.93 -21.55 9.34
C GLN A 207 13.58 -22.29 9.40
N CYS A 208 12.60 -21.68 10.06
CA CYS A 208 11.36 -22.34 10.47
C CYS A 208 10.27 -22.24 9.39
N ARG A 209 10.54 -22.70 8.18
CA ARG A 209 9.49 -22.90 7.17
C ARG A 209 8.38 -23.83 7.70
N ASN A 210 8.73 -24.75 8.59
CA ASN A 210 7.78 -25.64 9.25
C ASN A 210 6.68 -24.88 10.02
N LEU A 211 7.03 -23.80 10.70
CA LEU A 211 6.04 -22.94 11.39
C LEU A 211 5.07 -22.32 10.39
N PHE A 212 5.57 -21.83 9.27
CA PHE A 212 4.73 -21.32 8.19
C PHE A 212 3.74 -22.39 7.70
N ASP A 213 4.23 -23.60 7.42
CA ASP A 213 3.39 -24.68 6.92
C ASP A 213 2.39 -25.16 7.98
N TYR A 214 2.78 -25.22 9.25
CA TYR A 214 1.89 -25.51 10.38
C TYR A 214 0.75 -24.51 10.48
N LEU A 215 1.06 -23.21 10.44
CA LEU A 215 0.06 -22.15 10.48
C LEU A 215 -0.91 -22.27 9.28
N MET A 216 -0.40 -22.58 8.07
CA MET A 216 -1.28 -22.80 6.89
C MET A 216 -2.20 -23.99 7.07
N ALA A 217 -1.70 -25.10 7.63
CA ALA A 217 -2.49 -26.30 7.91
C ALA A 217 -3.61 -26.03 8.93
N ASN A 218 -3.42 -25.03 9.81
CA ASN A 218 -4.40 -24.59 10.80
C ASN A 218 -5.22 -23.35 10.34
N CYS A 219 -5.39 -23.18 9.03
CA CYS A 219 -6.22 -22.14 8.41
C CYS A 219 -5.77 -20.70 8.69
N VAL A 220 -4.53 -20.46 9.11
CA VAL A 220 -3.95 -19.12 9.20
C VAL A 220 -3.39 -18.71 7.84
N ILE A 221 -4.15 -17.91 7.11
CA ILE A 221 -3.74 -17.40 5.80
C ILE A 221 -2.79 -16.22 6.00
N LYS A 222 -1.56 -16.39 5.59
CA LYS A 222 -0.48 -15.41 5.70
C LYS A 222 0.47 -15.54 4.51
N ASP A 223 1.48 -14.70 4.48
CA ASP A 223 2.43 -14.64 3.37
C ASP A 223 3.86 -14.84 3.88
N TRP A 224 4.70 -15.47 3.04
CA TRP A 224 6.12 -15.69 3.31
C TRP A 224 6.97 -14.79 2.44
N ARG A 225 7.99 -14.19 3.04
CA ARG A 225 9.05 -13.46 2.34
C ARG A 225 10.41 -13.99 2.73
N GLU A 226 11.21 -14.23 1.73
CA GLU A 226 12.59 -14.65 1.95
C GLU A 226 13.41 -13.55 2.66
N PRO A 227 14.39 -13.91 3.52
CA PRO A 227 14.74 -15.31 3.82
C PRO A 227 13.78 -15.97 4.84
N ASN A 228 13.24 -15.29 5.82
CA ASN A 228 12.53 -15.88 6.96
C ASN A 228 11.46 -14.95 7.54
N VAL A 229 10.70 -14.24 6.72
CA VAL A 229 9.67 -13.30 7.21
C VAL A 229 8.27 -13.84 6.96
N ILE A 230 7.47 -13.90 8.01
CA ILE A 230 6.02 -14.08 7.93
C ILE A 230 5.36 -12.70 8.02
N ARG A 231 4.51 -12.38 7.03
CA ARG A 231 3.72 -11.15 7.05
C ARG A 231 2.29 -11.44 7.51
N LEU A 232 1.89 -10.75 8.57
CA LEU A 232 0.56 -10.83 9.17
C LEU A 232 -0.15 -9.49 8.89
N ALA A 233 -1.31 -9.54 8.27
CA ALA A 233 -2.02 -8.32 7.86
C ALA A 233 -3.51 -8.38 8.25
N PRO A 234 -3.86 -8.09 9.53
CA PRO A 234 -5.23 -8.10 10.01
C PRO A 234 -6.05 -6.95 9.42
N ALA A 235 -6.56 -7.15 8.19
CA ALA A 235 -7.32 -6.14 7.48
C ALA A 235 -8.66 -5.85 8.17
N PRO A 236 -9.05 -4.56 8.38
CA PRO A 236 -10.19 -4.18 9.20
C PRO A 236 -11.54 -4.72 8.73
N PHE A 237 -11.73 -4.94 7.43
CA PHE A 237 -12.97 -5.50 6.90
C PHE A 237 -13.12 -7.00 7.10
N TYR A 238 -12.01 -7.73 7.29
CA TYR A 238 -12.00 -9.19 7.35
C TYR A 238 -11.73 -9.73 8.73
N CYS A 239 -10.86 -9.09 9.51
CA CYS A 239 -10.38 -9.62 10.77
C CYS A 239 -11.10 -9.04 11.97
N SER A 240 -11.30 -9.88 12.99
CA SER A 240 -11.84 -9.56 14.32
C SER A 240 -10.75 -9.69 15.39
N TYR A 241 -11.04 -9.26 16.61
CA TYR A 241 -10.17 -9.49 17.77
C TYR A 241 -10.10 -10.98 18.14
N GLU A 242 -11.19 -11.71 17.91
CA GLU A 242 -11.25 -13.15 18.13
C GLU A 242 -10.30 -13.91 17.19
N ASP A 243 -10.19 -13.47 15.92
CA ASP A 243 -9.24 -14.04 14.98
C ASP A 243 -7.80 -13.84 15.47
N MET A 244 -7.47 -12.68 16.04
CA MET A 244 -6.15 -12.44 16.63
C MET A 244 -5.88 -13.34 17.83
N TYR A 245 -6.86 -13.54 18.70
CA TYR A 245 -6.74 -14.44 19.83
C TYR A 245 -6.51 -15.89 19.37
N HIS A 246 -7.31 -16.39 18.44
CA HIS A 246 -7.16 -17.73 17.89
C HIS A 246 -5.83 -17.92 17.18
N PHE A 247 -5.39 -16.92 16.41
CA PHE A 247 -4.05 -16.93 15.82
C PHE A 247 -2.97 -17.12 16.89
N GLY A 248 -3.06 -16.38 17.99
CA GLY A 248 -2.12 -16.50 19.11
C GLY A 248 -2.06 -17.91 19.71
N GLN A 249 -3.22 -18.57 19.88
CA GLN A 249 -3.27 -19.95 20.37
C GLN A 249 -2.58 -20.93 19.38
N ILE A 250 -2.88 -20.80 18.09
CA ILE A 250 -2.29 -21.65 17.05
C ILE A 250 -0.78 -21.39 16.95
N LEU A 251 -0.33 -20.15 17.00
CA LEU A 251 1.09 -19.80 16.96
C LEU A 251 1.85 -20.41 18.14
N LYS A 252 1.30 -20.28 19.35
CA LYS A 252 1.87 -20.82 20.58
C LYS A 252 2.02 -22.38 20.55
N GLU A 253 1.10 -23.06 19.89
CA GLU A 253 1.18 -24.52 19.68
C GLU A 253 2.21 -24.88 18.62
N GLY A 254 2.34 -24.09 17.57
CA GLY A 254 3.26 -24.33 16.46
C GLY A 254 4.74 -24.07 16.75
N ILE A 255 5.02 -23.29 17.80
CA ILE A 255 6.41 -22.99 18.24
C ILE A 255 6.95 -24.06 19.22
N LYS A 256 6.07 -24.80 19.90
CA LYS A 256 6.46 -25.91 20.78
C LYS A 256 7.00 -27.10 20.02
#